data_55c30be7c91cfa9018c62fbf729a59c8
#
_entry.id   55c30be7c91cfa9018c62fbf729a59c8
#
_cell.length_a   1.000
_cell.length_b   1.000
_cell.length_c   1.000
_cell.angle_alpha   90.00
_cell.angle_beta   90.00
_cell.angle_gamma   90.00
#
_symmetry.space_group_name_H-M   'P 1'
#
loop_
_entity.id
_entity.type
_entity.pdbx_description
1 polymer ?
#
loop_
_entity_poly.entity_id
_entity_poly.type
_entity_poly.pdbx_seq_one_letter_code
_entity_poly.pdbx_strand_id
1 'polypeptide(L)'
;MLRGIPTLTLSLCLAAAAAPAALAQTAPAITEQEAHAIAVDAYVYFYPLLSMDITRKQFTNAEPGKDNFKGPMNTFVNVPEYPPADFKGVVRSNFDTLYSSSWLDMTREPVVISVPDTNGRFYLMPMLDMWTDVFASPGWRTTGTKAGTFLVTPPGWRPDLRERFAEEFRLPADTQRIDAPTPYVWIIGRTKTDGPPDYDVVRKIQAGYKVSPLSEFGKTPKPIEVKIDPSVDMKTAPKVQVDTMSAGVYFARAAELLKLHPPHITDEPIIAQMKRIGIEPGKSFDIGKLDPVLQRALDTAPQDGQKLMAWKVPTLARVVNGWSMNTDTMGVYGNYYLKRAIVAQVGLGANLPEDAIYPLNLADNTGKPLDGANKYTITFEKGAAPPVNAFWSITLYDQDGFQVGNPLNRFAVSSWMPFKHNPDGSLEIYFQNESPGADKEANWLPAPKGAFNLTMRLYGPKTEALTGKWNPPPVERAQTTVGLSAQ
;
A
#
# COMPACT_ATOMS: atom_id res chain seq x y z
N MET A 1 -35.43 4.56 -84.16
CA MET A 1 -36.34 5.53 -83.52
C MET A 1 -35.72 5.93 -82.17
N LEU A 2 -35.00 7.06 -82.22
CA LEU A 2 -34.33 7.63 -81.04
C LEU A 2 -35.30 8.62 -80.38
N ARG A 3 -35.60 8.44 -79.12
CA ARG A 3 -36.30 9.44 -78.29
C ARG A 3 -35.31 10.09 -77.30
N GLY A 4 -35.20 11.44 -77.47
CA GLY A 4 -34.31 12.28 -76.65
C GLY A 4 -34.75 12.41 -75.21
N ILE A 5 -33.75 12.58 -74.33
CA ILE A 5 -33.91 12.87 -72.94
C ILE A 5 -33.72 14.40 -72.76
N PRO A 6 -34.60 15.12 -72.12
CA PRO A 6 -34.41 16.56 -71.85
C PRO A 6 -33.46 16.79 -70.70
N THR A 7 -32.49 17.67 -70.91
CA THR A 7 -31.52 18.16 -69.91
C THR A 7 -32.23 19.14 -69.00
N LEU A 8 -32.29 18.81 -67.69
CA LEU A 8 -32.79 19.68 -66.66
C LEU A 8 -31.58 20.50 -66.03
N THR A 9 -31.57 21.77 -66.37
CA THR A 9 -30.62 22.73 -65.78
C THR A 9 -31.06 23.11 -64.35
N LEU A 10 -30.31 22.69 -63.34
CA LEU A 10 -30.54 23.04 -61.94
C LEU A 10 -29.78 24.34 -61.62
N SER A 11 -30.47 25.43 -61.47
CA SER A 11 -29.91 26.70 -61.01
C SER A 11 -29.70 26.66 -59.48
N LEU A 12 -28.45 26.67 -59.06
CA LEU A 12 -28.05 26.68 -57.64
C LEU A 12 -28.06 28.15 -57.17
N CYS A 13 -29.11 28.56 -56.45
CA CYS A 13 -29.10 29.83 -55.71
C CYS A 13 -28.25 29.66 -54.45
N LEU A 14 -27.04 30.27 -54.42
CA LEU A 14 -26.25 30.43 -53.18
C LEU A 14 -26.94 31.47 -52.27
N ALA A 15 -27.69 31.01 -51.28
CA ALA A 15 -28.07 31.83 -50.13
C ALA A 15 -26.90 31.84 -49.15
N ALA A 16 -26.19 32.97 -49.08
CA ALA A 16 -25.20 33.21 -48.03
C ALA A 16 -25.94 33.37 -46.67
N ALA A 17 -26.05 32.27 -45.95
CA ALA A 17 -26.47 32.33 -44.54
C ALA A 17 -25.33 32.89 -43.70
N ALA A 18 -25.47 34.14 -43.23
CA ALA A 18 -24.62 34.70 -42.18
C ALA A 18 -24.84 33.85 -40.92
N ALA A 19 -23.86 32.98 -40.62
CA ALA A 19 -23.83 32.29 -39.32
C ALA A 19 -23.72 33.34 -38.20
N PRO A 20 -24.56 33.29 -37.18
CA PRO A 20 -24.36 34.16 -36.02
C PRO A 20 -23.03 33.80 -35.38
N ALA A 21 -22.14 34.80 -35.21
CA ALA A 21 -20.93 34.65 -34.42
C ALA A 21 -21.37 34.19 -33.02
N ALA A 22 -21.13 32.90 -32.71
CA ALA A 22 -21.30 32.39 -31.39
C ALA A 22 -20.35 33.20 -30.52
N LEU A 23 -20.91 34.10 -29.71
CA LEU A 23 -20.18 34.74 -28.61
C LEU A 23 -19.64 33.59 -27.75
N ALA A 24 -18.33 33.39 -27.82
CA ALA A 24 -17.65 32.51 -26.88
C ALA A 24 -17.98 33.04 -25.49
N GLN A 25 -18.91 32.41 -24.80
CA GLN A 25 -19.14 32.68 -23.39
C GLN A 25 -17.82 32.38 -22.70
N THR A 26 -17.10 33.44 -22.31
CA THR A 26 -15.98 33.29 -21.39
C THR A 26 -16.53 32.61 -20.14
N ALA A 27 -16.01 31.41 -19.83
CA ALA A 27 -16.38 30.75 -18.60
C ALA A 27 -16.26 31.75 -17.44
N PRO A 28 -17.25 31.81 -16.53
CA PRO A 28 -17.18 32.74 -15.41
C PRO A 28 -15.86 32.57 -14.67
N ALA A 29 -15.26 33.68 -14.26
CA ALA A 29 -14.02 33.66 -13.49
C ALA A 29 -14.25 32.83 -12.21
N ILE A 30 -13.31 31.93 -11.90
CA ILE A 30 -13.37 31.08 -10.71
C ILE A 30 -13.34 31.94 -9.45
N THR A 31 -14.20 31.68 -8.49
CA THR A 31 -14.18 32.34 -7.19
C THR A 31 -13.03 31.83 -6.31
N GLU A 32 -12.58 32.63 -5.34
CA GLU A 32 -11.55 32.19 -4.39
C GLU A 32 -11.99 30.93 -3.61
N GLN A 33 -13.23 30.87 -3.18
CA GLN A 33 -13.79 29.71 -2.47
C GLN A 33 -13.79 28.44 -3.35
N GLU A 34 -14.18 28.56 -4.61
CA GLU A 34 -14.17 27.43 -5.54
C GLU A 34 -12.74 26.98 -5.87
N ALA A 35 -11.82 27.92 -6.09
CA ALA A 35 -10.40 27.63 -6.29
C ALA A 35 -9.80 26.95 -5.08
N HIS A 36 -10.15 27.39 -3.86
CA HIS A 36 -9.68 26.77 -2.62
C HIS A 36 -10.20 25.32 -2.48
N ALA A 37 -11.47 25.07 -2.75
CA ALA A 37 -12.01 23.71 -2.72
C ALA A 37 -11.26 22.77 -3.69
N ILE A 38 -11.02 23.22 -4.91
CA ILE A 38 -10.25 22.46 -5.91
C ILE A 38 -8.80 22.25 -5.43
N ALA A 39 -8.18 23.25 -4.78
CA ALA A 39 -6.82 23.13 -4.26
C ALA A 39 -6.72 22.14 -3.10
N VAL A 40 -7.72 22.07 -2.22
CA VAL A 40 -7.81 21.05 -1.16
C VAL A 40 -7.94 19.65 -1.77
N ASP A 41 -8.80 19.48 -2.78
CA ASP A 41 -8.94 18.21 -3.50
C ASP A 41 -7.65 17.83 -4.22
N ALA A 42 -6.97 18.78 -4.83
CA ALA A 42 -5.67 18.58 -5.47
C ALA A 42 -4.59 18.17 -4.45
N TYR A 43 -4.57 18.78 -3.25
CA TYR A 43 -3.67 18.37 -2.18
C TYR A 43 -3.89 16.91 -1.80
N VAL A 44 -5.13 16.52 -1.54
CA VAL A 44 -5.50 15.14 -1.21
C VAL A 44 -5.13 14.19 -2.35
N TYR A 45 -5.41 14.58 -3.59
CA TYR A 45 -5.10 13.78 -4.78
C TYR A 45 -3.60 13.50 -4.93
N PHE A 46 -2.73 14.50 -4.74
CA PHE A 46 -1.29 14.38 -4.92
C PHE A 46 -0.55 13.80 -3.70
N TYR A 47 -1.19 13.73 -2.54
CA TYR A 47 -0.54 13.28 -1.32
C TYR A 47 0.15 11.90 -1.46
N PRO A 48 -0.47 10.87 -2.07
CA PRO A 48 0.18 9.58 -2.31
C PRO A 48 1.40 9.70 -3.24
N LEU A 49 1.29 10.47 -4.31
CA LEU A 49 2.37 10.64 -5.29
C LEU A 49 3.63 11.26 -4.66
N LEU A 50 3.47 12.29 -3.83
CA LEU A 50 4.58 12.90 -3.13
C LEU A 50 5.17 11.97 -2.06
N SER A 51 4.31 11.25 -1.33
CA SER A 51 4.73 10.26 -0.34
C SER A 51 5.58 9.16 -0.98
N MET A 52 5.15 8.66 -2.13
CA MET A 52 5.89 7.64 -2.89
C MET A 52 7.23 8.18 -3.40
N ASP A 53 7.28 9.40 -3.95
CA ASP A 53 8.52 9.97 -4.47
C ASP A 53 9.56 10.21 -3.37
N ILE A 54 9.16 10.75 -2.21
CA ILE A 54 10.07 10.97 -1.09
C ILE A 54 10.54 9.63 -0.51
N THR A 55 9.63 8.69 -0.31
CA THR A 55 9.96 7.34 0.16
C THR A 55 10.94 6.66 -0.79
N ARG A 56 10.64 6.69 -2.11
CA ARG A 56 11.53 6.14 -3.13
C ARG A 56 12.93 6.76 -3.03
N LYS A 57 13.03 8.09 -2.99
CA LYS A 57 14.32 8.79 -2.92
C LYS A 57 15.13 8.38 -1.69
N GLN A 58 14.50 8.29 -0.52
CA GLN A 58 15.19 7.84 0.69
C GLN A 58 15.57 6.35 0.62
N PHE A 59 14.69 5.50 0.08
CA PHE A 59 14.93 4.06 0.04
C PHE A 59 15.98 3.67 -1.00
N THR A 60 16.10 4.43 -2.08
CA THR A 60 17.05 4.13 -3.16
C THR A 60 18.38 4.89 -3.07
N ASN A 61 18.50 5.81 -2.12
CA ASN A 61 19.72 6.57 -1.86
C ASN A 61 20.61 5.85 -0.82
N ALA A 62 20.88 4.59 -1.06
CA ALA A 62 21.65 3.73 -0.17
C ALA A 62 22.50 2.71 -0.96
N GLU A 63 23.65 2.37 -0.41
CA GLU A 63 24.50 1.33 -0.97
C GLU A 63 23.90 -0.07 -0.71
N PRO A 64 24.10 -1.03 -1.64
CA PRO A 64 23.58 -2.39 -1.46
C PRO A 64 24.07 -3.04 -0.16
N GLY A 65 23.15 -3.67 0.58
CA GLY A 65 23.50 -4.46 1.76
C GLY A 65 23.87 -3.69 3.03
N LYS A 66 23.83 -2.35 3.00
CA LYS A 66 24.11 -1.53 4.20
C LYS A 66 22.88 -1.26 5.07
N ASP A 67 21.68 -1.44 4.52
CA ASP A 67 20.42 -1.23 5.22
C ASP A 67 19.45 -2.36 4.85
N ASN A 68 18.64 -2.81 5.81
CA ASN A 68 17.70 -3.92 5.60
C ASN A 68 16.48 -3.57 4.74
N PHE A 69 16.27 -2.30 4.38
CA PHE A 69 15.13 -1.86 3.58
C PHE A 69 15.51 -0.95 2.42
N LYS A 70 16.75 -0.45 2.38
CA LYS A 70 17.22 0.52 1.42
C LYS A 70 18.28 -0.08 0.51
N GLY A 71 18.16 0.22 -0.77
CA GLY A 71 19.10 -0.22 -1.79
C GLY A 71 18.74 0.38 -3.14
N PRO A 72 19.64 0.27 -4.12
CA PRO A 72 19.46 0.93 -5.42
C PRO A 72 18.21 0.46 -6.17
N MET A 73 17.77 1.28 -7.12
CA MET A 73 16.71 0.93 -8.06
C MET A 73 17.02 -0.41 -8.76
N ASN A 74 15.99 -1.15 -9.12
CA ASN A 74 16.08 -2.44 -9.82
C ASN A 74 16.89 -3.50 -9.06
N THR A 75 16.83 -3.47 -7.73
CA THR A 75 17.48 -4.45 -6.86
C THR A 75 16.56 -4.87 -5.74
N PHE A 76 16.49 -6.17 -5.43
CA PHE A 76 15.82 -6.63 -4.22
C PHE A 76 16.72 -6.42 -3.00
N VAL A 77 16.14 -5.82 -1.98
CA VAL A 77 16.69 -5.74 -0.63
C VAL A 77 15.89 -6.69 0.24
N ASN A 78 16.57 -7.69 0.81
CA ASN A 78 15.94 -8.75 1.59
C ASN A 78 16.18 -8.51 3.09
N VAL A 79 15.11 -8.52 3.88
CA VAL A 79 15.17 -8.50 5.34
C VAL A 79 15.38 -9.93 5.82
N PRO A 80 16.51 -10.25 6.49
CA PRO A 80 16.90 -11.64 6.74
C PRO A 80 16.26 -12.25 7.99
N GLU A 81 15.62 -11.46 8.85
CA GLU A 81 15.08 -11.88 10.14
C GLU A 81 14.03 -10.89 10.67
N TYR A 82 13.32 -11.25 11.72
CA TYR A 82 12.40 -10.36 12.39
C TYR A 82 13.15 -9.19 13.06
N PRO A 83 12.50 -8.03 13.20
CA PRO A 83 13.10 -6.91 13.93
C PRO A 83 13.31 -7.27 15.40
N PRO A 84 14.42 -6.85 16.02
CA PRO A 84 14.64 -7.05 17.44
C PRO A 84 13.65 -6.23 18.31
N ALA A 85 13.58 -6.54 19.58
CA ALA A 85 12.64 -5.94 20.53
C ALA A 85 12.74 -4.41 20.63
N ASP A 86 13.94 -3.85 20.47
CA ASP A 86 14.24 -2.43 20.55
C ASP A 86 14.12 -1.67 19.22
N PHE A 87 13.81 -2.37 18.14
CA PHE A 87 13.65 -1.73 16.83
C PHE A 87 12.44 -0.79 16.80
N LYS A 88 12.67 0.47 16.43
CA LYS A 88 11.66 1.53 16.33
C LYS A 88 11.59 2.16 14.91
N GLY A 89 12.19 1.53 13.93
CA GLY A 89 12.25 2.06 12.55
C GLY A 89 10.94 1.97 11.78
N VAL A 90 10.06 1.02 12.13
CA VAL A 90 8.76 0.79 11.47
C VAL A 90 7.70 0.49 12.52
N VAL A 91 6.59 1.22 12.45
CA VAL A 91 5.41 0.99 13.30
C VAL A 91 4.72 -0.29 12.88
N ARG A 92 4.26 -1.09 13.82
CA ARG A 92 3.54 -2.36 13.61
C ARG A 92 4.32 -3.37 12.77
N SER A 93 5.58 -3.58 13.13
CA SER A 93 6.46 -4.56 12.52
C SER A 93 5.78 -5.94 12.37
N ASN A 94 6.15 -6.64 11.31
CA ASN A 94 5.57 -7.95 10.99
C ASN A 94 6.43 -9.08 11.60
N PHE A 95 5.78 -10.07 12.20
CA PHE A 95 6.39 -11.27 12.79
C PHE A 95 5.86 -12.57 12.17
N ASP A 96 5.41 -12.50 10.90
CA ASP A 96 4.89 -13.64 10.15
C ASP A 96 5.65 -13.89 8.85
N THR A 97 6.24 -12.81 8.30
CA THR A 97 6.90 -12.85 6.98
C THR A 97 8.20 -12.06 6.99
N LEU A 98 9.17 -12.49 6.19
CA LEU A 98 10.36 -11.70 5.87
C LEU A 98 10.12 -10.89 4.59
N TYR A 99 10.57 -9.65 4.57
CA TYR A 99 10.34 -8.72 3.48
C TYR A 99 11.42 -8.81 2.40
N SER A 100 11.00 -8.60 1.16
CA SER A 100 11.87 -8.39 0.00
C SER A 100 11.36 -7.16 -0.75
N SER A 101 12.05 -6.04 -0.63
CA SER A 101 11.64 -4.76 -1.22
C SER A 101 12.44 -4.45 -2.47
N SER A 102 11.80 -3.88 -3.48
CA SER A 102 12.47 -3.37 -4.68
C SER A 102 11.73 -2.16 -5.24
N TRP A 103 12.46 -1.14 -5.62
CA TRP A 103 11.96 -0.04 -6.43
C TRP A 103 12.39 -0.24 -7.87
N LEU A 104 11.44 -0.28 -8.79
CA LEU A 104 11.68 -0.44 -10.22
C LEU A 104 11.79 0.92 -10.90
N ASP A 105 12.78 1.06 -11.76
CA ASP A 105 12.91 2.14 -12.72
C ASP A 105 12.80 1.58 -14.13
N MET A 106 11.69 1.88 -14.77
CA MET A 106 11.38 1.49 -16.14
C MET A 106 11.37 2.69 -17.10
N THR A 107 11.99 3.80 -16.72
CA THR A 107 12.04 5.01 -17.57
C THR A 107 12.79 4.80 -18.88
N ARG A 108 13.66 3.80 -18.95
CA ARG A 108 14.47 3.47 -20.13
C ARG A 108 13.99 2.23 -20.86
N GLU A 109 13.63 1.20 -20.11
CA GLU A 109 13.25 -0.10 -20.64
C GLU A 109 12.42 -0.89 -19.64
N PRO A 110 11.67 -1.92 -20.06
CA PRO A 110 11.02 -2.87 -19.16
C PRO A 110 12.02 -3.59 -18.25
N VAL A 111 11.51 -4.13 -17.14
CA VAL A 111 12.29 -4.99 -16.26
C VAL A 111 11.67 -6.38 -16.16
N VAL A 112 12.53 -7.37 -15.93
CA VAL A 112 12.14 -8.76 -15.71
C VAL A 112 12.30 -9.10 -14.23
N ILE A 113 11.19 -9.55 -13.62
CA ILE A 113 11.18 -10.06 -12.26
C ILE A 113 11.22 -11.58 -12.33
N SER A 114 12.16 -12.20 -11.62
CA SER A 114 12.20 -13.66 -11.46
C SER A 114 11.90 -14.02 -10.01
N VAL A 115 11.04 -15.02 -9.81
CA VAL A 115 10.75 -15.61 -8.51
C VAL A 115 11.10 -17.11 -8.55
N PRO A 116 11.72 -17.66 -7.50
CA PRO A 116 12.02 -19.10 -7.44
C PRO A 116 10.76 -19.90 -7.08
N ASP A 117 10.84 -21.23 -7.22
CA ASP A 117 9.85 -22.13 -6.62
C ASP A 117 9.92 -22.00 -5.08
N THR A 118 8.81 -21.61 -4.45
CA THR A 118 8.73 -21.48 -3.00
C THR A 118 8.25 -22.77 -2.32
N ASN A 119 8.09 -23.86 -3.10
CA ASN A 119 7.70 -25.17 -2.61
C ASN A 119 6.41 -25.16 -1.77
N GLY A 120 5.36 -24.51 -2.28
CA GLY A 120 4.08 -24.38 -1.59
C GLY A 120 4.02 -23.30 -0.50
N ARG A 121 5.16 -22.68 -0.15
CA ARG A 121 5.23 -21.63 0.86
C ARG A 121 4.50 -20.36 0.40
N PHE A 122 3.73 -19.77 1.30
CA PHE A 122 3.08 -18.48 1.04
C PHE A 122 4.11 -17.39 0.78
N TYR A 123 3.94 -16.69 -0.31
CA TYR A 123 4.61 -15.43 -0.63
C TYR A 123 3.67 -14.52 -1.41
N LEU A 124 3.97 -13.24 -1.43
CA LEU A 124 3.33 -12.27 -2.33
C LEU A 124 4.31 -11.15 -2.68
N MET A 125 4.18 -10.63 -3.91
CA MET A 125 4.98 -9.54 -4.47
C MET A 125 4.04 -8.43 -4.97
N PRO A 126 3.35 -7.71 -4.06
CA PRO A 126 2.49 -6.63 -4.48
C PRO A 126 3.31 -5.54 -5.16
N MET A 127 2.86 -5.11 -6.34
CA MET A 127 3.44 -4.06 -7.15
C MET A 127 2.56 -2.83 -7.05
N LEU A 128 3.10 -1.78 -6.43
CA LEU A 128 2.40 -0.51 -6.26
C LEU A 128 2.89 0.49 -7.30
N ASP A 129 1.96 1.17 -7.95
CA ASP A 129 2.28 2.31 -8.79
C ASP A 129 2.58 3.56 -7.93
N MET A 130 2.94 4.67 -8.57
CA MET A 130 3.27 5.91 -7.84
C MET A 130 2.04 6.62 -7.23
N TRP A 131 0.83 6.16 -7.54
CA TRP A 131 -0.42 6.59 -6.89
C TRP A 131 -0.80 5.71 -5.70
N THR A 132 0.03 4.70 -5.37
CA THR A 132 -0.14 3.70 -4.30
C THR A 132 -1.17 2.60 -4.57
N ASP A 133 -1.70 2.50 -5.78
CA ASP A 133 -2.57 1.41 -6.16
C ASP A 133 -1.75 0.14 -6.43
N VAL A 134 -2.20 -1.00 -5.88
CA VAL A 134 -1.63 -2.32 -6.17
C VAL A 134 -2.22 -2.81 -7.48
N PHE A 135 -1.50 -2.64 -8.57
CA PHE A 135 -1.96 -3.03 -9.91
C PHE A 135 -1.66 -4.49 -10.27
N ALA A 136 -0.74 -5.12 -9.54
CA ALA A 136 -0.43 -6.54 -9.67
C ALA A 136 0.09 -7.10 -8.33
N SER A 137 -0.20 -8.38 -8.06
CA SER A 137 0.26 -9.06 -6.86
C SER A 137 0.62 -10.52 -7.17
N PRO A 138 1.74 -10.76 -7.91
CA PRO A 138 2.24 -12.11 -8.09
C PRO A 138 2.49 -12.79 -6.75
N GLY A 139 2.10 -14.06 -6.63
CA GLY A 139 2.27 -14.77 -5.38
C GLY A 139 1.35 -15.98 -5.23
N TRP A 140 1.34 -16.51 -4.04
CA TRP A 140 0.64 -17.76 -3.68
C TRP A 140 -0.81 -17.80 -4.17
N ARG A 141 -1.54 -16.70 -4.05
CA ARG A 141 -2.95 -16.60 -4.45
C ARG A 141 -3.16 -16.48 -5.96
N THR A 142 -2.30 -15.76 -6.66
CA THR A 142 -2.53 -15.32 -8.06
C THR A 142 -1.76 -16.14 -9.08
N THR A 143 -0.46 -16.34 -8.85
CA THR A 143 0.43 -17.02 -9.79
C THR A 143 0.93 -18.37 -9.29
N GLY A 144 0.52 -18.75 -8.07
CA GLY A 144 0.97 -19.99 -7.43
C GLY A 144 2.37 -19.89 -6.85
N THR A 145 2.97 -21.03 -6.53
CA THR A 145 4.24 -21.12 -5.78
C THR A 145 5.39 -21.67 -6.59
N LYS A 146 5.18 -21.97 -7.86
CA LYS A 146 6.25 -22.39 -8.78
C LYS A 146 7.12 -21.22 -9.20
N ALA A 147 8.32 -21.52 -9.69
CA ALA A 147 9.15 -20.49 -10.27
C ALA A 147 8.40 -19.76 -11.38
N GLY A 148 8.58 -18.45 -11.47
CA GLY A 148 7.90 -17.61 -12.45
C GLY A 148 8.77 -16.45 -12.92
N THR A 149 8.48 -15.98 -14.13
CA THR A 149 9.13 -14.83 -14.76
C THR A 149 8.06 -13.83 -15.18
N PHE A 150 8.23 -12.55 -14.79
CA PHE A 150 7.30 -11.48 -15.06
C PHE A 150 8.01 -10.36 -15.80
N LEU A 151 7.53 -10.03 -17.00
CA LEU A 151 7.97 -8.85 -17.74
C LEU A 151 7.11 -7.66 -17.34
N VAL A 152 7.65 -6.75 -16.54
CA VAL A 152 6.97 -5.52 -16.12
C VAL A 152 7.32 -4.41 -17.11
N THR A 153 6.29 -3.79 -17.70
CA THR A 153 6.45 -2.80 -18.78
C THR A 153 5.97 -1.43 -18.35
N PRO A 154 6.64 -0.33 -18.74
CA PRO A 154 6.19 1.01 -18.44
C PRO A 154 4.94 1.41 -19.26
N PRO A 155 4.24 2.50 -18.88
CA PRO A 155 3.12 3.03 -19.66
C PRO A 155 3.48 3.27 -21.13
N GLY A 156 2.56 2.92 -22.03
CA GLY A 156 2.73 3.15 -23.46
C GLY A 156 3.71 2.21 -24.18
N TRP A 157 4.28 1.25 -23.49
CA TRP A 157 5.12 0.23 -24.11
C TRP A 157 4.27 -0.69 -25.02
N ARG A 158 4.62 -0.78 -26.32
CA ARG A 158 3.74 -1.38 -27.35
C ARG A 158 3.87 -2.90 -27.45
N PRO A 159 2.72 -3.61 -27.65
CA PRO A 159 2.69 -5.08 -27.74
C PRO A 159 3.25 -5.67 -29.04
N ASP A 160 3.30 -4.90 -30.11
CA ASP A 160 3.78 -5.32 -31.46
C ASP A 160 5.24 -5.78 -31.48
N LEU A 161 5.95 -5.52 -30.39
CA LEU A 161 7.32 -5.98 -30.18
C LEU A 161 7.40 -7.30 -29.35
N ARG A 162 6.25 -7.85 -28.93
CA ARG A 162 6.19 -8.98 -27.98
C ARG A 162 6.88 -10.25 -28.49
N GLU A 163 6.63 -10.65 -29.74
CA GLU A 163 7.24 -11.85 -30.33
C GLU A 163 8.74 -11.63 -30.60
N ARG A 164 9.10 -10.46 -31.13
CA ARG A 164 10.51 -10.10 -31.36
C ARG A 164 11.32 -10.05 -30.08
N PHE A 165 10.77 -9.50 -28.99
CA PHE A 165 11.46 -9.40 -27.72
C PHE A 165 11.62 -10.74 -27.01
N ALA A 166 10.64 -11.64 -27.08
CA ALA A 166 10.77 -12.97 -26.49
C ALA A 166 11.92 -13.76 -27.11
N GLU A 167 12.09 -13.67 -28.44
CA GLU A 167 13.19 -14.32 -29.15
C GLU A 167 14.52 -13.59 -28.95
N GLU A 168 14.54 -12.27 -29.04
CA GLU A 168 15.76 -11.44 -28.91
C GLU A 168 16.35 -11.49 -27.50
N PHE A 169 15.51 -11.43 -26.46
CA PHE A 169 15.96 -11.42 -25.07
C PHE A 169 15.88 -12.79 -24.37
N ARG A 170 15.55 -13.85 -25.11
CA ARG A 170 15.48 -15.24 -24.60
C ARG A 170 14.62 -15.39 -23.33
N LEU A 171 13.50 -14.70 -23.29
CA LEU A 171 12.55 -14.84 -22.19
C LEU A 171 11.95 -16.25 -22.19
N PRO A 172 11.71 -16.87 -21.01
CA PRO A 172 10.94 -18.10 -20.91
C PRO A 172 9.59 -17.99 -21.61
N ALA A 173 9.15 -19.07 -22.26
CA ALA A 173 7.89 -19.08 -23.03
C ALA A 173 6.64 -18.78 -22.17
N ASP A 174 6.72 -19.08 -20.88
CA ASP A 174 5.67 -18.86 -19.87
C ASP A 174 5.77 -17.49 -19.17
N THR A 175 6.66 -16.59 -19.65
CA THR A 175 6.80 -15.24 -19.10
C THR A 175 5.47 -14.48 -19.15
N GLN A 176 5.01 -14.06 -17.98
CA GLN A 176 3.80 -13.25 -17.86
C GLN A 176 4.11 -11.76 -18.00
N ARG A 177 3.34 -11.04 -18.83
CA ARG A 177 3.45 -9.60 -18.97
C ARG A 177 2.57 -8.90 -17.95
N ILE A 178 3.12 -7.85 -17.31
CA ILE A 178 2.45 -6.97 -16.37
C ILE A 178 2.67 -5.53 -16.84
N ASP A 179 1.59 -4.84 -17.22
CA ASP A 179 1.65 -3.45 -17.65
C ASP A 179 1.52 -2.53 -16.44
N ALA A 180 2.57 -1.76 -16.14
CA ALA A 180 2.58 -0.84 -15.01
C ALA A 180 1.92 0.50 -15.37
N PRO A 181 1.08 1.09 -14.48
CA PRO A 181 0.47 2.40 -14.70
C PRO A 181 1.47 3.55 -14.65
N THR A 182 2.61 3.37 -13.99
CA THR A 182 3.66 4.38 -13.85
C THR A 182 5.04 3.78 -14.11
N PRO A 183 6.03 4.57 -14.60
CA PRO A 183 7.37 4.05 -14.89
C PRO A 183 8.20 3.71 -13.64
N TYR A 184 7.87 4.24 -12.46
CA TYR A 184 8.38 3.75 -11.19
C TYR A 184 7.32 2.88 -10.52
N VAL A 185 7.78 1.79 -9.88
CA VAL A 185 6.95 0.81 -9.17
C VAL A 185 7.64 0.41 -7.88
N TRP A 186 6.88 0.25 -6.81
CA TRP A 186 7.39 -0.31 -5.55
C TRP A 186 6.87 -1.72 -5.33
N ILE A 187 7.79 -2.68 -5.17
CA ILE A 187 7.48 -4.06 -4.76
C ILE A 187 7.75 -4.17 -3.25
N ILE A 188 6.73 -4.59 -2.50
CA ILE A 188 6.86 -4.87 -1.06
C ILE A 188 6.61 -6.36 -0.85
N GLY A 189 7.56 -7.18 -1.28
CA GLY A 189 7.47 -8.64 -1.20
C GLY A 189 7.46 -9.15 0.24
N ARG A 190 6.73 -10.25 0.46
CA ARG A 190 6.64 -10.94 1.74
C ARG A 190 6.72 -12.44 1.52
N THR A 191 7.56 -13.13 2.29
CA THR A 191 7.68 -14.59 2.30
C THR A 191 7.43 -15.09 3.72
N LYS A 192 6.46 -16.00 3.89
CA LYS A 192 6.11 -16.57 5.21
C LYS A 192 7.32 -17.24 5.84
N THR A 193 7.46 -17.06 7.15
CA THR A 193 8.44 -17.78 7.98
C THR A 193 7.81 -18.25 9.29
N ASP A 194 8.28 -19.37 9.79
CA ASP A 194 7.90 -19.89 11.10
C ASP A 194 8.82 -19.36 12.22
N GLY A 195 9.58 -18.30 11.93
CA GLY A 195 10.50 -17.66 12.85
C GLY A 195 11.95 -18.16 12.73
N PRO A 196 12.78 -17.95 13.77
CA PRO A 196 14.23 -18.17 13.69
C PRO A 196 14.69 -19.54 13.16
N PRO A 197 14.05 -20.67 13.50
CA PRO A 197 14.48 -21.97 12.95
C PRO A 197 14.27 -22.12 11.44
N ASP A 198 13.44 -21.28 10.82
CA ASP A 198 13.05 -21.34 9.42
C ASP A 198 13.75 -20.28 8.54
N TYR A 199 14.47 -19.33 9.15
CA TYR A 199 15.09 -18.21 8.42
C TYR A 199 16.00 -18.65 7.27
N ASP A 200 16.80 -19.69 7.43
CA ASP A 200 17.73 -20.14 6.39
C ASP A 200 17.00 -20.65 5.15
N VAL A 201 15.83 -21.27 5.32
CA VAL A 201 15.00 -21.70 4.21
C VAL A 201 14.44 -20.48 3.48
N VAL A 202 13.92 -19.51 4.22
CA VAL A 202 13.35 -18.26 3.64
C VAL A 202 14.42 -17.43 2.96
N ARG A 203 15.62 -17.29 3.54
CA ARG A 203 16.75 -16.57 2.94
C ARG A 203 17.18 -17.17 1.60
N LYS A 204 17.14 -18.50 1.46
CA LYS A 204 17.39 -19.16 0.18
C LYS A 204 16.35 -18.81 -0.88
N ILE A 205 15.06 -18.71 -0.49
CA ILE A 205 14.00 -18.26 -1.38
C ILE A 205 14.24 -16.80 -1.75
N GLN A 206 14.48 -15.91 -0.77
CA GLN A 206 14.76 -14.50 -1.00
C GLN A 206 15.94 -14.27 -1.95
N ALA A 207 17.00 -15.07 -1.85
CA ALA A 207 18.14 -15.01 -2.75
C ALA A 207 17.81 -15.34 -4.21
N GLY A 208 16.66 -16.00 -4.44
CA GLY A 208 16.14 -16.31 -5.78
C GLY A 208 15.30 -15.18 -6.39
N TYR A 209 14.87 -14.17 -5.62
CA TYR A 209 14.18 -13.01 -6.16
C TYR A 209 15.15 -12.10 -6.89
N LYS A 210 14.87 -11.81 -8.16
CA LYS A 210 15.76 -11.02 -9.00
C LYS A 210 14.99 -9.98 -9.80
N VAL A 211 15.61 -8.84 -10.01
CA VAL A 211 15.20 -7.81 -10.96
C VAL A 211 16.32 -7.67 -11.98
N SER A 212 15.98 -7.66 -13.26
CA SER A 212 16.92 -7.43 -14.34
C SER A 212 16.29 -6.46 -15.36
N PRO A 213 16.99 -5.42 -15.80
CA PRO A 213 16.60 -4.72 -17.01
C PRO A 213 16.42 -5.72 -18.15
N LEU A 214 15.47 -5.50 -19.05
CA LEU A 214 15.18 -6.45 -20.13
C LEU A 214 16.44 -6.73 -20.97
N SER A 215 17.21 -5.69 -21.29
CA SER A 215 18.45 -5.79 -22.05
C SER A 215 19.56 -6.60 -21.37
N GLU A 216 19.49 -6.79 -20.05
CA GLU A 216 20.48 -7.54 -19.24
C GLU A 216 19.96 -8.91 -18.78
N PHE A 217 18.72 -9.27 -19.13
CA PHE A 217 18.14 -10.55 -18.73
C PHE A 217 18.94 -11.74 -19.30
N GLY A 218 19.22 -12.73 -18.46
CA GLY A 218 20.02 -13.92 -18.83
C GLY A 218 21.54 -13.68 -18.94
N LYS A 219 22.01 -12.44 -18.70
CA LYS A 219 23.43 -12.11 -18.67
C LYS A 219 23.98 -12.17 -17.24
N THR A 220 25.31 -12.23 -17.11
CA THR A 220 25.97 -12.10 -15.81
C THR A 220 25.66 -10.71 -15.22
N PRO A 221 25.11 -10.62 -14.01
CA PRO A 221 24.84 -9.34 -13.37
C PRO A 221 26.11 -8.49 -13.26
N LYS A 222 26.00 -7.21 -13.64
CA LYS A 222 27.06 -6.24 -13.42
C LYS A 222 26.94 -5.65 -12.01
N PRO A 223 28.06 -5.25 -11.38
CA PRO A 223 28.02 -4.47 -10.14
C PRO A 223 27.16 -3.22 -10.32
N ILE A 224 26.30 -2.97 -9.37
CA ILE A 224 25.46 -1.75 -9.37
C ILE A 224 26.28 -0.63 -8.77
N GLU A 225 26.59 0.38 -9.58
CA GLU A 225 27.19 1.63 -9.09
C GLU A 225 26.10 2.52 -8.51
N VAL A 226 26.22 2.84 -7.23
CA VAL A 226 25.31 3.73 -6.52
C VAL A 226 25.97 5.08 -6.35
N LYS A 227 25.35 6.10 -6.91
CA LYS A 227 25.71 7.49 -6.63
C LYS A 227 24.78 8.04 -5.55
N ILE A 228 25.29 8.16 -4.33
CA ILE A 228 24.56 8.77 -3.23
C ILE A 228 24.32 10.25 -3.53
N ASP A 229 23.07 10.67 -3.47
CA ASP A 229 22.67 12.07 -3.63
C ASP A 229 22.60 12.75 -2.26
N PRO A 230 23.55 13.66 -1.94
CA PRO A 230 23.57 14.33 -0.64
C PRO A 230 22.42 15.33 -0.44
N SER A 231 21.68 15.68 -1.49
CA SER A 231 20.53 16.58 -1.40
C SER A 231 19.27 15.90 -0.86
N VAL A 232 19.24 14.56 -0.80
CA VAL A 232 18.12 13.81 -0.25
C VAL A 232 18.15 13.87 1.28
N ASP A 233 17.11 14.42 1.87
CA ASP A 233 16.93 14.39 3.32
C ASP A 233 16.67 12.95 3.80
N MET A 234 17.72 12.32 4.34
CA MET A 234 17.68 10.96 4.86
C MET A 234 17.24 10.87 6.33
N LYS A 235 17.05 12.02 7.01
CA LYS A 235 16.78 12.07 8.47
C LYS A 235 15.32 12.29 8.79
N THR A 236 14.65 13.18 8.06
CA THR A 236 13.24 13.49 8.27
C THR A 236 12.38 12.41 7.63
N ALA A 237 11.46 11.83 8.39
CA ALA A 237 10.56 10.80 7.88
C ALA A 237 9.76 11.31 6.66
N PRO A 238 9.51 10.49 5.61
CA PRO A 238 8.81 10.90 4.41
C PRO A 238 7.49 11.61 4.69
N LYS A 239 6.69 11.06 5.61
CA LYS A 239 5.42 11.68 6.05
C LYS A 239 5.61 13.12 6.52
N VAL A 240 6.61 13.35 7.38
CA VAL A 240 6.87 14.68 7.93
C VAL A 240 7.31 15.65 6.82
N GLN A 241 8.15 15.19 5.89
CA GLN A 241 8.53 16.02 4.73
C GLN A 241 7.33 16.44 3.89
N VAL A 242 6.36 15.52 3.63
CA VAL A 242 5.15 15.85 2.88
C VAL A 242 4.25 16.79 3.67
N ASP A 243 3.98 16.47 4.94
CA ASP A 243 3.04 17.21 5.79
C ASP A 243 3.47 18.65 6.05
N THR A 244 4.76 18.94 6.00
CA THR A 244 5.34 20.27 6.31
C THR A 244 5.69 21.11 5.07
N MET A 245 5.42 20.62 3.85
CA MET A 245 5.63 21.39 2.63
C MET A 245 4.73 22.63 2.58
N SER A 246 5.28 23.77 2.18
CA SER A 246 4.46 24.91 1.78
C SER A 246 3.68 24.59 0.50
N ALA A 247 2.55 25.25 0.29
CA ALA A 247 1.72 25.07 -0.90
C ALA A 247 2.51 25.19 -2.21
N GLY A 248 3.34 26.23 -2.32
CA GLY A 248 4.16 26.45 -3.51
C GLY A 248 5.11 25.29 -3.81
N VAL A 249 5.80 24.77 -2.79
CA VAL A 249 6.71 23.61 -2.93
C VAL A 249 5.92 22.35 -3.26
N TYR A 250 4.80 22.12 -2.56
CA TYR A 250 3.98 20.95 -2.73
C TYR A 250 3.44 20.83 -4.16
N PHE A 251 2.73 21.84 -4.65
CA PHE A 251 2.11 21.82 -5.97
C PHE A 251 3.14 21.89 -7.11
N ALA A 252 4.23 22.62 -6.95
CA ALA A 252 5.32 22.63 -7.92
C ALA A 252 5.93 21.23 -8.07
N ARG A 253 6.24 20.55 -6.95
CA ARG A 253 6.76 19.18 -6.96
C ARG A 253 5.75 18.18 -7.54
N ALA A 254 4.48 18.29 -7.17
CA ALA A 254 3.41 17.45 -7.73
C ALA A 254 3.31 17.58 -9.25
N ALA A 255 3.37 18.80 -9.77
CA ALA A 255 3.34 19.06 -11.21
C ALA A 255 4.55 18.46 -11.95
N GLU A 256 5.75 18.53 -11.37
CA GLU A 256 6.93 17.88 -11.96
C GLU A 256 6.80 16.36 -11.98
N LEU A 257 6.27 15.75 -10.90
CA LEU A 257 6.02 14.31 -10.85
C LEU A 257 4.92 13.87 -11.84
N LEU A 258 3.92 14.71 -12.06
CA LEU A 258 2.85 14.46 -13.01
C LEU A 258 3.32 14.41 -14.46
N LYS A 259 4.49 14.96 -14.79
CA LYS A 259 5.11 14.83 -16.12
C LYS A 259 5.58 13.40 -16.39
N LEU A 260 6.02 12.71 -15.35
CA LEU A 260 6.58 11.36 -15.44
C LEU A 260 5.55 10.28 -15.12
N HIS A 261 4.64 10.55 -14.19
CA HIS A 261 3.66 9.60 -13.68
C HIS A 261 2.27 9.99 -14.14
N PRO A 262 1.73 9.37 -15.22
CA PRO A 262 0.41 9.72 -15.71
C PRO A 262 -0.67 9.43 -14.65
N PRO A 263 -1.74 10.22 -14.62
CA PRO A 263 -2.94 9.91 -13.85
C PRO A 263 -3.56 8.59 -14.32
N HIS A 264 -4.33 7.93 -13.45
CA HIS A 264 -5.20 6.87 -13.90
C HIS A 264 -6.30 7.42 -14.82
N ILE A 265 -6.78 6.62 -15.74
CA ILE A 265 -7.83 7.05 -16.70
C ILE A 265 -9.11 7.52 -15.99
N THR A 266 -9.37 7.01 -14.81
CA THR A 266 -10.50 7.38 -13.96
C THR A 266 -10.34 8.75 -13.29
N ASP A 267 -9.16 9.38 -13.35
CA ASP A 267 -8.84 10.64 -12.67
C ASP A 267 -9.14 11.88 -13.54
N GLU A 268 -9.59 11.71 -14.79
CA GLU A 268 -9.91 12.82 -15.70
C GLU A 268 -10.81 13.91 -15.07
N PRO A 269 -11.84 13.58 -14.27
CA PRO A 269 -12.65 14.63 -13.63
C PRO A 269 -11.87 15.56 -12.71
N ILE A 270 -10.98 15.03 -11.86
CA ILE A 270 -10.17 15.86 -10.96
C ILE A 270 -9.07 16.61 -11.73
N ILE A 271 -8.50 16.00 -12.77
CA ILE A 271 -7.56 16.66 -13.67
C ILE A 271 -8.21 17.87 -14.35
N ALA A 272 -9.43 17.72 -14.82
CA ALA A 272 -10.19 18.83 -15.43
C ALA A 272 -10.44 19.98 -14.43
N GLN A 273 -10.71 19.68 -13.17
CA GLN A 273 -10.85 20.69 -12.11
C GLN A 273 -9.52 21.37 -11.81
N MET A 274 -8.44 20.63 -11.67
CA MET A 274 -7.10 21.18 -11.37
C MET A 274 -6.60 22.13 -12.47
N LYS A 275 -6.97 21.90 -13.74
CA LYS A 275 -6.66 22.85 -14.84
C LYS A 275 -7.21 24.25 -14.59
N ARG A 276 -8.33 24.38 -13.89
CA ARG A 276 -8.97 25.67 -13.56
C ARG A 276 -8.17 26.49 -12.54
N ILE A 277 -7.28 25.85 -11.78
CA ILE A 277 -6.33 26.49 -10.86
C ILE A 277 -4.89 26.48 -11.38
N GLY A 278 -4.69 26.17 -12.67
CA GLY A 278 -3.40 26.23 -13.34
C GLY A 278 -2.52 24.98 -13.21
N ILE A 279 -3.02 23.87 -12.63
CA ILE A 279 -2.28 22.61 -12.52
C ILE A 279 -2.69 21.70 -13.69
N GLU A 280 -1.75 21.44 -14.60
CA GLU A 280 -1.99 20.65 -15.82
C GLU A 280 -0.93 19.56 -16.00
N PRO A 281 -1.31 18.34 -16.41
CA PRO A 281 -0.35 17.30 -16.77
C PRO A 281 0.64 17.77 -17.83
N GLY A 282 1.92 17.42 -17.64
CA GLY A 282 2.99 17.78 -18.57
C GLY A 282 3.53 19.21 -18.44
N LYS A 283 2.92 20.05 -17.61
CA LYS A 283 3.37 21.44 -17.39
C LYS A 283 3.99 21.61 -16.00
N SER A 284 4.99 22.52 -15.90
CA SER A 284 5.48 22.99 -14.61
C SER A 284 4.48 23.95 -13.97
N PHE A 285 4.45 23.97 -12.66
CA PHE A 285 3.57 24.84 -11.89
C PHE A 285 4.38 25.79 -10.99
N ASP A 286 3.95 27.04 -10.94
CA ASP A 286 4.53 28.08 -10.10
C ASP A 286 3.41 28.95 -9.53
N ILE A 287 3.14 28.80 -8.24
CA ILE A 287 2.07 29.53 -7.54
C ILE A 287 2.29 31.05 -7.64
N GLY A 288 3.54 31.52 -7.68
CA GLY A 288 3.87 32.95 -7.78
C GLY A 288 3.48 33.61 -9.10
N LYS A 289 3.16 32.81 -10.14
CA LYS A 289 2.70 33.29 -11.45
C LYS A 289 1.19 33.36 -11.59
N LEU A 290 0.44 32.87 -10.61
CA LEU A 290 -1.02 32.92 -10.59
C LEU A 290 -1.49 34.33 -10.19
N ASP A 291 -2.77 34.63 -10.49
CA ASP A 291 -3.39 35.81 -9.92
C ASP A 291 -3.49 35.72 -8.39
N PRO A 292 -3.58 36.88 -7.68
CA PRO A 292 -3.59 36.89 -6.22
C PRO A 292 -4.75 36.13 -5.58
N VAL A 293 -5.89 35.95 -6.27
CA VAL A 293 -7.03 35.17 -5.77
C VAL A 293 -6.67 33.70 -5.72
N LEU A 294 -6.08 33.17 -6.78
CA LEU A 294 -5.62 31.78 -6.84
C LEU A 294 -4.46 31.52 -5.87
N GLN A 295 -3.53 32.47 -5.73
CA GLN A 295 -2.42 32.32 -4.76
C GLN A 295 -2.98 32.11 -3.34
N ARG A 296 -3.91 32.99 -2.88
CA ARG A 296 -4.53 32.87 -1.55
C ARG A 296 -5.30 31.56 -1.40
N ALA A 297 -6.04 31.17 -2.44
CA ALA A 297 -6.81 29.94 -2.44
C ALA A 297 -5.93 28.68 -2.25
N LEU A 298 -4.74 28.68 -2.84
CA LEU A 298 -3.83 27.54 -2.75
C LEU A 298 -2.97 27.54 -1.47
N ASP A 299 -2.63 28.70 -0.92
CA ASP A 299 -1.72 28.81 0.23
C ASP A 299 -2.18 28.03 1.48
N THR A 300 -3.46 28.01 1.75
CA THR A 300 -4.05 27.32 2.93
C THR A 300 -4.52 25.91 2.64
N ALA A 301 -4.55 25.50 1.36
CA ALA A 301 -5.06 24.19 0.95
C ALA A 301 -4.32 22.99 1.61
N PRO A 302 -2.98 22.97 1.80
CA PRO A 302 -2.33 21.88 2.51
C PRO A 302 -2.83 21.73 3.95
N GLN A 303 -2.99 22.81 4.68
CA GLN A 303 -3.48 22.78 6.05
C GLN A 303 -4.91 22.23 6.12
N ASP A 304 -5.79 22.66 5.24
CA ASP A 304 -7.19 22.24 5.25
C ASP A 304 -7.34 20.81 4.70
N GLY A 305 -6.51 20.40 3.75
CA GLY A 305 -6.38 18.99 3.34
C GLY A 305 -5.98 18.08 4.49
N GLN A 306 -4.98 18.48 5.31
CA GLN A 306 -4.61 17.74 6.52
C GLN A 306 -5.75 17.63 7.53
N LYS A 307 -6.50 18.72 7.77
CA LYS A 307 -7.68 18.70 8.64
C LYS A 307 -8.76 17.76 8.10
N LEU A 308 -9.00 17.77 6.79
CA LEU A 308 -9.97 16.88 6.13
C LEU A 308 -9.57 15.42 6.30
N MET A 309 -8.28 15.09 6.07
CA MET A 309 -7.75 13.75 6.28
C MET A 309 -7.92 13.30 7.73
N ALA A 310 -7.52 14.12 8.70
CA ALA A 310 -7.65 13.82 10.13
C ALA A 310 -9.09 13.62 10.56
N TRP A 311 -10.02 14.47 10.08
CA TRP A 311 -11.45 14.34 10.35
C TRP A 311 -12.02 13.00 9.87
N LYS A 312 -11.52 12.49 8.73
CA LYS A 312 -12.06 11.26 8.13
C LYS A 312 -11.54 9.98 8.80
N VAL A 313 -10.34 9.99 9.38
CA VAL A 313 -9.67 8.79 9.97
C VAL A 313 -10.60 7.96 10.86
N PRO A 314 -11.35 8.51 11.84
CA PRO A 314 -12.19 7.72 12.75
C PRO A 314 -13.31 6.92 12.05
N THR A 315 -13.73 7.34 10.86
CA THR A 315 -14.84 6.74 10.11
C THR A 315 -14.37 5.93 8.89
N LEU A 316 -13.06 5.73 8.75
CA LEU A 316 -12.49 5.07 7.57
C LEU A 316 -12.69 3.56 7.58
N ALA A 317 -12.77 2.96 8.76
CA ALA A 317 -12.89 1.52 8.97
C ALA A 317 -14.21 1.19 9.69
N ARG A 318 -14.71 0.00 9.43
CA ARG A 318 -15.83 -0.60 10.17
C ARG A 318 -15.32 -1.12 11.53
N VAL A 319 -16.01 -0.81 12.61
CA VAL A 319 -15.67 -1.31 13.95
C VAL A 319 -16.70 -2.35 14.39
N VAL A 320 -16.24 -3.55 14.74
CA VAL A 320 -17.07 -4.66 15.25
C VAL A 320 -16.31 -5.34 16.38
N ASN A 321 -16.96 -5.59 17.51
CA ASN A 321 -16.38 -6.24 18.69
C ASN A 321 -15.06 -5.56 19.17
N GLY A 322 -14.95 -4.23 19.02
CA GLY A 322 -13.72 -3.49 19.34
C GLY A 322 -12.62 -3.58 18.28
N TRP A 323 -12.82 -4.33 17.18
CA TRP A 323 -11.87 -4.44 16.08
C TRP A 323 -12.22 -3.47 14.95
N SER A 324 -11.26 -2.65 14.57
CA SER A 324 -11.30 -1.80 13.39
C SER A 324 -10.87 -2.58 12.16
N MET A 325 -11.77 -2.74 11.20
CA MET A 325 -11.56 -3.53 9.99
C MET A 325 -11.66 -2.64 8.75
N ASN A 326 -10.58 -2.54 8.00
CA ASN A 326 -10.51 -1.78 6.77
C ASN A 326 -10.28 -2.74 5.60
N THR A 327 -11.36 -3.25 5.03
CA THR A 327 -11.36 -4.23 3.93
C THR A 327 -11.88 -3.65 2.63
N ASP A 328 -12.63 -2.56 2.70
CA ASP A 328 -13.24 -1.93 1.54
C ASP A 328 -12.25 -1.01 0.83
N THR A 329 -12.12 -1.10 -0.49
CA THR A 329 -11.26 -0.24 -1.32
C THR A 329 -9.82 -0.06 -0.79
N MET A 330 -9.22 -1.10 -0.21
CA MET A 330 -7.81 -1.08 0.20
C MET A 330 -6.90 -1.56 -0.93
N GLY A 331 -5.77 -0.88 -1.10
CA GLY A 331 -4.78 -1.24 -2.12
C GLY A 331 -5.17 -0.85 -3.56
N VAL A 332 -6.46 -0.70 -3.86
CA VAL A 332 -7.01 -0.08 -5.08
C VAL A 332 -8.13 0.83 -4.66
N TYR A 333 -7.98 2.12 -4.89
CA TYR A 333 -8.85 3.14 -4.28
C TYR A 333 -9.85 3.77 -5.27
N GLY A 334 -9.61 3.64 -6.59
CA GLY A 334 -10.41 4.33 -7.61
C GLY A 334 -10.43 5.84 -7.36
N ASN A 335 -11.61 6.44 -7.37
CA ASN A 335 -11.79 7.89 -7.15
C ASN A 335 -11.88 8.26 -5.65
N TYR A 336 -11.69 7.32 -4.74
CA TYR A 336 -11.72 7.62 -3.31
C TYR A 336 -10.38 8.21 -2.86
N TYR A 337 -10.01 9.37 -3.42
CA TYR A 337 -8.74 10.05 -3.20
C TYR A 337 -8.45 10.32 -1.73
N LEU A 338 -9.48 10.69 -0.94
CA LEU A 338 -9.32 10.95 0.48
C LEU A 338 -8.85 9.70 1.25
N LYS A 339 -9.40 8.53 0.95
CA LYS A 339 -8.94 7.27 1.55
C LYS A 339 -7.53 6.92 1.10
N ARG A 340 -7.24 7.07 -0.21
CA ARG A 340 -5.90 6.83 -0.77
C ARG A 340 -4.84 7.69 -0.07
N ALA A 341 -5.12 8.98 0.13
CA ALA A 341 -4.23 9.90 0.83
C ALA A 341 -4.02 9.53 2.30
N ILE A 342 -5.10 9.20 3.02
CA ILE A 342 -5.02 8.78 4.42
C ILE A 342 -4.20 7.50 4.55
N VAL A 343 -4.43 6.49 3.71
CA VAL A 343 -3.65 5.25 3.76
C VAL A 343 -2.18 5.53 3.41
N ALA A 344 -1.89 6.39 2.44
CA ALA A 344 -0.53 6.82 2.16
C ALA A 344 0.14 7.51 3.37
N GLN A 345 -0.64 8.27 4.17
CA GLN A 345 -0.14 8.97 5.35
C GLN A 345 0.15 8.05 6.55
N VAL A 346 -0.74 7.04 6.79
CA VAL A 346 -0.69 6.25 8.03
C VAL A 346 -0.32 4.79 7.84
N GLY A 347 -0.24 4.30 6.60
CA GLY A 347 0.01 2.90 6.29
C GLY A 347 0.42 2.68 4.84
N LEU A 348 1.39 3.48 4.35
CA LEU A 348 1.91 3.40 2.98
C LEU A 348 2.33 1.95 2.64
N GLY A 349 1.90 1.46 1.49
CA GLY A 349 2.21 0.10 1.04
C GLY A 349 1.18 -0.95 1.47
N ALA A 350 -0.10 -0.57 1.55
CA ALA A 350 -1.20 -1.49 1.85
C ALA A 350 -1.33 -2.59 0.79
N ASN A 351 -1.71 -3.80 1.25
CA ASN A 351 -2.03 -4.92 0.37
C ASN A 351 -3.47 -4.86 -0.13
N LEU A 352 -3.75 -5.67 -1.16
CA LEU A 352 -5.13 -6.02 -1.51
C LEU A 352 -5.78 -6.81 -0.37
N PRO A 353 -7.06 -6.61 -0.05
CA PRO A 353 -7.75 -7.36 0.99
C PRO A 353 -7.73 -8.87 0.78
N GLU A 354 -7.75 -9.32 -0.47
CA GLU A 354 -7.68 -10.73 -0.84
C GLU A 354 -6.33 -11.38 -0.52
N ASP A 355 -5.28 -10.58 -0.41
CA ASP A 355 -3.95 -11.06 -0.02
C ASP A 355 -3.76 -11.02 1.49
N ALA A 356 -4.14 -9.91 2.14
CA ALA A 356 -4.05 -9.79 3.60
C ALA A 356 -4.93 -8.66 4.16
N ILE A 357 -5.57 -8.90 5.30
CA ILE A 357 -6.27 -7.87 6.08
C ILE A 357 -5.72 -7.78 7.50
N TYR A 358 -5.90 -6.60 8.12
CA TYR A 358 -5.24 -6.22 9.36
C TYR A 358 -6.22 -5.63 10.38
N PRO A 359 -7.12 -6.45 10.99
CA PRO A 359 -7.97 -5.98 12.08
C PRO A 359 -7.15 -5.42 13.23
N LEU A 360 -7.47 -4.21 13.69
CA LEU A 360 -6.81 -3.52 14.79
C LEU A 360 -7.76 -3.41 15.98
N ASN A 361 -7.31 -3.84 17.16
CA ASN A 361 -8.06 -3.71 18.40
C ASN A 361 -7.32 -2.79 19.38
N LEU A 362 -8.03 -1.79 19.89
CA LEU A 362 -7.53 -0.80 20.84
C LEU A 362 -8.23 -0.87 22.20
N ALA A 363 -9.32 -1.66 22.33
CA ALA A 363 -10.17 -1.65 23.49
C ALA A 363 -10.77 -3.05 23.78
N ASP A 364 -11.10 -3.29 25.04
CA ASP A 364 -11.79 -4.49 25.47
C ASP A 364 -13.30 -4.46 25.11
N ASN A 365 -14.02 -5.51 25.46
CA ASN A 365 -15.46 -5.66 25.23
C ASN A 365 -16.33 -4.62 25.96
N THR A 366 -15.76 -3.86 26.89
CA THR A 366 -16.43 -2.73 27.60
C THR A 366 -16.10 -1.36 26.99
N GLY A 367 -15.27 -1.31 25.94
CA GLY A 367 -14.80 -0.09 25.27
C GLY A 367 -13.63 0.61 25.98
N LYS A 368 -13.02 -0.02 26.98
CA LYS A 368 -11.86 0.53 27.68
C LYS A 368 -10.56 0.16 26.95
N PRO A 369 -9.58 1.08 26.85
CA PRO A 369 -8.27 0.78 26.31
C PRO A 369 -7.62 -0.44 26.98
N LEU A 370 -6.89 -1.23 26.19
CA LEU A 370 -6.16 -2.37 26.72
C LEU A 370 -4.95 -1.88 27.54
N ASP A 371 -4.78 -2.44 28.74
CA ASP A 371 -3.69 -2.12 29.66
C ASP A 371 -3.22 -3.40 30.37
N GLY A 372 -1.92 -3.68 30.32
CA GLY A 372 -1.33 -4.89 30.88
C GLY A 372 -1.34 -5.00 32.40
N ALA A 373 -1.86 -4.01 33.12
CA ALA A 373 -2.27 -4.17 34.51
C ALA A 373 -3.46 -5.15 34.67
N ASN A 374 -4.12 -5.48 33.59
CA ASN A 374 -5.26 -6.40 33.54
C ASN A 374 -4.90 -7.64 32.72
N LYS A 375 -5.77 -8.64 32.80
CA LYS A 375 -5.71 -9.88 32.04
C LYS A 375 -6.83 -9.91 31.03
N TYR A 376 -6.51 -10.33 29.80
CA TYR A 376 -7.48 -10.39 28.70
C TYR A 376 -7.40 -11.73 27.98
N THR A 377 -8.51 -12.10 27.36
CA THR A 377 -8.59 -13.28 26.49
C THR A 377 -9.33 -12.96 25.18
N ILE A 378 -9.02 -13.74 24.17
CA ILE A 378 -9.87 -13.93 22.99
C ILE A 378 -10.19 -15.41 22.90
N THR A 379 -11.47 -15.74 22.72
CA THR A 379 -11.91 -17.11 22.55
C THR A 379 -12.48 -17.31 21.15
N PHE A 380 -11.90 -18.24 20.41
CA PHE A 380 -12.43 -18.75 19.17
C PHE A 380 -13.20 -20.02 19.47
N GLU A 381 -14.51 -20.02 19.28
CA GLU A 381 -15.34 -21.22 19.39
C GLU A 381 -14.85 -22.32 18.45
N LYS A 382 -15.19 -23.56 18.74
CA LYS A 382 -14.81 -24.70 17.90
C LYS A 382 -15.21 -24.46 16.43
N GLY A 383 -14.20 -24.45 15.55
CA GLY A 383 -14.40 -24.22 14.11
C GLY A 383 -14.61 -22.76 13.70
N ALA A 384 -14.54 -21.79 14.64
CA ALA A 384 -14.71 -20.36 14.39
C ALA A 384 -13.38 -19.58 14.38
N ALA A 385 -12.25 -20.25 14.24
CA ALA A 385 -10.95 -19.60 14.01
C ALA A 385 -10.99 -18.70 12.77
N PRO A 386 -10.09 -17.70 12.64
CA PRO A 386 -10.09 -16.80 11.50
C PRO A 386 -10.15 -17.55 10.15
N PRO A 387 -11.13 -17.27 9.27
CA PRO A 387 -11.30 -17.99 8.02
C PRO A 387 -10.30 -17.53 6.99
N VAL A 388 -9.23 -18.28 6.82
CA VAL A 388 -8.13 -18.02 5.89
C VAL A 388 -7.84 -19.23 5.01
N ASN A 389 -7.27 -18.99 3.85
CA ASN A 389 -6.73 -20.04 2.99
C ASN A 389 -5.24 -20.29 3.28
N ALA A 390 -4.52 -19.30 3.82
CA ALA A 390 -3.11 -19.41 4.16
C ALA A 390 -2.91 -19.51 5.68
N PHE A 391 -2.84 -18.42 6.41
CA PHE A 391 -2.62 -18.42 7.86
C PHE A 391 -3.09 -17.12 8.50
N TRP A 392 -3.16 -17.11 9.84
CA TRP A 392 -3.46 -15.92 10.62
C TRP A 392 -2.49 -15.77 11.80
N SER A 393 -2.40 -14.56 12.33
CA SER A 393 -1.65 -14.24 13.55
C SER A 393 -2.32 -13.12 14.35
N ILE A 394 -1.91 -12.97 15.61
CA ILE A 394 -2.20 -11.81 16.45
C ILE A 394 -0.86 -11.32 16.99
N THR A 395 -0.53 -10.06 16.72
CA THR A 395 0.67 -9.38 17.21
C THR A 395 0.29 -8.33 18.23
N LEU A 396 1.09 -8.20 19.27
CA LEU A 396 0.91 -7.21 20.34
C LEU A 396 1.95 -6.10 20.23
N TYR A 397 1.49 -4.85 20.38
CA TYR A 397 2.33 -3.65 20.36
C TYR A 397 2.00 -2.75 21.55
N ASP A 398 2.96 -1.89 21.93
CA ASP A 398 2.70 -0.79 22.85
C ASP A 398 1.71 0.24 22.26
N GLN A 399 1.38 1.27 23.01
CA GLN A 399 0.46 2.33 22.55
C GLN A 399 0.95 3.05 21.29
N ASP A 400 2.27 3.12 21.06
CA ASP A 400 2.89 3.78 19.92
C ASP A 400 3.02 2.85 18.70
N GLY A 401 2.64 1.58 18.87
CA GLY A 401 2.63 0.58 17.79
C GLY A 401 3.97 -0.15 17.62
N PHE A 402 4.83 -0.18 18.66
CA PHE A 402 6.08 -0.93 18.63
C PHE A 402 6.00 -2.22 19.44
N GLN A 403 6.73 -3.22 19.01
CA GLN A 403 6.86 -4.47 19.75
C GLN A 403 7.54 -4.22 21.11
N VAL A 404 7.16 -5.02 22.11
CA VAL A 404 7.67 -4.92 23.48
C VAL A 404 8.43 -6.19 23.85
N GLY A 405 9.68 -6.05 24.28
CA GLY A 405 10.50 -7.17 24.77
C GLY A 405 9.81 -7.91 25.90
N ASN A 406 9.87 -9.24 25.86
CA ASN A 406 9.27 -10.11 26.87
C ASN A 406 10.10 -11.38 27.07
N PRO A 407 9.93 -12.10 28.20
CA PRO A 407 10.76 -13.26 28.54
C PRO A 407 10.77 -14.40 27.52
N LEU A 408 9.72 -14.52 26.69
CA LEU A 408 9.60 -15.55 25.67
C LEU A 408 10.14 -15.08 24.31
N ASN A 409 10.53 -13.83 24.16
CA ASN A 409 10.82 -13.19 22.88
C ASN A 409 9.70 -13.45 21.85
N ARG A 410 8.45 -13.47 22.34
CA ARG A 410 7.23 -13.79 21.56
C ARG A 410 6.44 -12.51 21.34
N PHE A 411 6.44 -12.01 20.10
CA PHE A 411 5.73 -10.79 19.70
C PHE A 411 4.39 -11.05 19.04
N ALA A 412 4.20 -12.31 18.56
CA ALA A 412 2.98 -12.76 17.93
C ALA A 412 2.64 -14.20 18.35
N VAL A 413 1.35 -14.54 18.24
CA VAL A 413 0.85 -15.91 18.20
C VAL A 413 0.26 -16.16 16.83
N SER A 414 0.54 -17.34 16.24
CA SER A 414 0.25 -17.61 14.83
C SER A 414 -0.35 -18.99 14.67
N SER A 415 -1.21 -19.17 13.65
CA SER A 415 -2.03 -20.36 13.43
C SER A 415 -1.24 -21.67 13.24
N TRP A 416 0.07 -21.59 13.00
CA TRP A 416 0.95 -22.76 12.92
C TRP A 416 1.58 -23.15 14.26
N MET A 417 1.36 -22.39 15.34
CA MET A 417 1.87 -22.69 16.67
C MET A 417 1.09 -23.86 17.31
N PRO A 418 1.73 -24.65 18.19
CA PRO A 418 1.10 -25.78 18.84
C PRO A 418 0.16 -25.34 19.99
N PHE A 419 -0.96 -24.71 19.63
CA PHE A 419 -1.95 -24.27 20.61
C PHE A 419 -2.58 -25.45 21.37
N LYS A 420 -2.90 -25.22 22.63
CA LYS A 420 -3.75 -26.08 23.42
C LYS A 420 -5.22 -25.64 23.28
N HIS A 421 -6.06 -26.54 22.81
CA HIS A 421 -7.50 -26.32 22.77
C HIS A 421 -8.16 -26.72 24.09
N ASN A 422 -9.26 -26.06 24.40
CA ASN A 422 -10.12 -26.44 25.52
C ASN A 422 -10.81 -27.78 25.23
N PRO A 423 -11.37 -28.48 26.26
CA PRO A 423 -12.08 -29.75 26.06
C PRO A 423 -13.28 -29.71 25.11
N ASP A 424 -13.94 -28.56 24.96
CA ASP A 424 -15.01 -28.28 24.02
C ASP A 424 -14.53 -28.02 22.59
N GLY A 425 -13.22 -27.93 22.39
CA GLY A 425 -12.55 -27.65 21.11
C GLY A 425 -12.40 -26.17 20.79
N SER A 426 -12.76 -25.27 21.69
CA SER A 426 -12.47 -23.83 21.55
C SER A 426 -10.99 -23.54 21.73
N LEU A 427 -10.53 -22.40 21.19
CA LEU A 427 -9.16 -21.90 21.33
C LEU A 427 -9.18 -20.57 22.06
N GLU A 428 -8.56 -20.54 23.25
CA GLU A 428 -8.42 -19.33 24.06
C GLU A 428 -6.98 -18.81 23.97
N ILE A 429 -6.80 -17.53 23.68
CA ILE A 429 -5.50 -16.83 23.64
C ILE A 429 -5.46 -15.81 24.78
N TYR A 430 -4.35 -15.80 25.53
CA TYR A 430 -4.18 -14.98 26.72
C TYR A 430 -3.28 -13.78 26.43
N PHE A 431 -3.71 -12.57 26.85
CA PHE A 431 -2.93 -11.34 26.79
C PHE A 431 -2.80 -10.76 28.18
N GLN A 432 -1.67 -10.95 28.82
CA GLN A 432 -1.38 -10.47 30.17
C GLN A 432 0.12 -10.39 30.39
N ASN A 433 0.54 -9.59 31.39
CA ASN A 433 1.96 -9.40 31.67
C ASN A 433 2.61 -10.64 32.32
N GLU A 434 1.95 -11.23 33.31
CA GLU A 434 2.42 -12.42 33.99
C GLU A 434 1.98 -13.70 33.29
N SER A 435 2.78 -14.76 33.41
CA SER A 435 2.42 -16.07 32.86
C SER A 435 1.06 -16.55 33.38
N PRO A 436 0.20 -17.06 32.50
CA PRO A 436 -1.07 -17.68 32.92
C PRO A 436 -0.89 -19.07 33.54
N GLY A 437 0.34 -19.55 33.68
CA GLY A 437 0.72 -20.88 34.14
C GLY A 437 1.13 -21.81 32.98
N ALA A 438 1.91 -22.83 33.31
CA ALA A 438 2.53 -23.75 32.34
C ALA A 438 1.52 -24.40 31.38
N ASP A 439 0.31 -24.70 31.86
CA ASP A 439 -0.73 -25.32 31.02
C ASP A 439 -1.30 -24.39 29.94
N LYS A 440 -1.18 -23.08 30.12
CA LYS A 440 -1.71 -22.03 29.24
C LYS A 440 -0.64 -21.28 28.45
N GLU A 441 0.64 -21.52 28.75
CA GLU A 441 1.75 -20.76 28.16
C GLU A 441 1.85 -20.91 26.64
N ALA A 442 1.41 -22.06 26.07
CA ALA A 442 1.38 -22.24 24.63
C ALA A 442 0.48 -21.23 23.91
N ASN A 443 -0.58 -20.76 24.60
CA ASN A 443 -1.58 -19.82 24.08
C ASN A 443 -1.36 -18.37 24.60
N TRP A 444 -0.25 -18.10 25.28
CA TRP A 444 -0.01 -16.81 25.91
C TRP A 444 0.85 -15.89 25.02
N LEU A 445 0.38 -14.66 24.82
CA LEU A 445 1.13 -13.56 24.23
C LEU A 445 1.41 -12.53 25.35
N PRO A 446 2.66 -12.41 25.82
CA PRO A 446 3.00 -11.52 26.93
C PRO A 446 2.71 -10.05 26.62
N ALA A 447 1.93 -9.39 27.48
CA ALA A 447 1.65 -7.96 27.39
C ALA A 447 2.63 -7.13 28.20
N PRO A 448 2.93 -5.87 27.84
CA PRO A 448 3.66 -4.93 28.70
C PRO A 448 2.83 -4.61 29.94
N LYS A 449 3.41 -3.95 30.95
CA LYS A 449 2.67 -3.49 32.14
C LYS A 449 1.74 -2.30 31.85
N GLY A 450 1.96 -1.55 30.78
CA GLY A 450 1.17 -0.37 30.40
C GLY A 450 0.23 -0.65 29.25
N ALA A 451 -0.22 0.43 28.62
CA ALA A 451 -1.15 0.39 27.50
C ALA A 451 -0.58 -0.38 26.30
N PHE A 452 -1.44 -1.17 25.66
CA PHE A 452 -1.08 -1.94 24.47
C PHE A 452 -2.24 -2.03 23.48
N ASN A 453 -1.98 -2.56 22.31
CA ASN A 453 -2.97 -2.85 21.29
C ASN A 453 -2.64 -4.15 20.57
N LEU A 454 -3.64 -4.69 19.86
CA LEU A 454 -3.52 -5.94 19.12
C LEU A 454 -3.76 -5.69 17.64
N THR A 455 -2.93 -6.27 16.80
CA THR A 455 -3.18 -6.37 15.36
C THR A 455 -3.32 -7.83 14.99
N MET A 456 -4.51 -8.22 14.56
CA MET A 456 -4.72 -9.51 13.92
C MET A 456 -4.33 -9.40 12.45
N ARG A 457 -3.74 -10.45 11.88
CA ARG A 457 -3.42 -10.54 10.46
C ARG A 457 -4.03 -11.80 9.88
N LEU A 458 -4.80 -11.65 8.80
CA LEU A 458 -5.34 -12.76 8.04
C LEU A 458 -4.71 -12.75 6.66
N TYR A 459 -3.98 -13.79 6.30
CA TYR A 459 -3.35 -13.95 4.99
C TYR A 459 -4.15 -14.92 4.13
N GLY A 460 -4.46 -14.49 2.88
CA GLY A 460 -5.41 -15.19 2.03
C GLY A 460 -6.79 -15.35 2.69
N PRO A 461 -7.38 -14.26 3.22
CA PRO A 461 -8.66 -14.35 3.92
C PRO A 461 -9.74 -14.89 2.99
N LYS A 462 -10.66 -15.69 3.57
CA LYS A 462 -11.83 -16.17 2.86
C LYS A 462 -12.91 -15.09 2.78
N THR A 463 -13.86 -15.29 1.89
CA THR A 463 -14.96 -14.34 1.63
C THR A 463 -15.71 -13.93 2.90
N GLU A 464 -15.85 -14.82 3.87
CA GLU A 464 -16.55 -14.55 5.13
C GLU A 464 -15.87 -13.44 5.95
N ALA A 465 -14.53 -13.41 5.97
CA ALA A 465 -13.79 -12.34 6.61
C ALA A 465 -13.88 -11.00 5.84
N LEU A 466 -13.79 -11.07 4.51
CA LEU A 466 -13.85 -9.90 3.64
C LEU A 466 -15.21 -9.21 3.66
N THR A 467 -16.29 -9.96 3.67
CA THR A 467 -17.67 -9.45 3.64
C THR A 467 -18.27 -9.13 5.01
N GLY A 468 -17.53 -9.44 6.09
CA GLY A 468 -18.00 -9.20 7.45
C GLY A 468 -19.02 -10.23 7.97
N LYS A 469 -19.20 -11.37 7.28
CA LYS A 469 -19.95 -12.52 7.81
C LYS A 469 -19.23 -13.15 9.00
N TRP A 470 -17.91 -13.16 8.98
CA TRP A 470 -17.06 -13.46 10.11
C TRP A 470 -16.43 -12.16 10.64
N ASN A 471 -16.38 -12.02 11.96
CA ASN A 471 -15.67 -10.93 12.63
C ASN A 471 -14.85 -11.51 13.77
N PRO A 472 -13.70 -10.90 14.12
CA PRO A 472 -12.93 -11.32 15.28
C PRO A 472 -13.80 -11.26 16.55
N PRO A 473 -13.67 -12.24 17.47
CA PRO A 473 -14.31 -12.17 18.77
C PRO A 473 -13.82 -10.94 19.56
N PRO A 474 -14.61 -10.46 20.52
CA PRO A 474 -14.18 -9.37 21.39
C PRO A 474 -12.96 -9.76 22.22
N VAL A 475 -12.16 -8.78 22.60
CA VAL A 475 -11.13 -8.95 23.64
C VAL A 475 -11.81 -8.82 25.00
N GLU A 476 -11.88 -9.89 25.75
CA GLU A 476 -12.56 -9.92 27.02
C GLU A 476 -11.59 -9.69 28.18
N ARG A 477 -11.96 -8.79 29.09
CA ARG A 477 -11.22 -8.60 30.33
C ARG A 477 -11.59 -9.71 31.32
N ALA A 478 -10.61 -10.45 31.81
CA ALA A 478 -10.82 -11.44 32.87
C ALA A 478 -11.39 -10.78 34.13
N GLN A 479 -12.50 -11.31 34.62
CA GLN A 479 -13.05 -10.84 35.88
C GLN A 479 -12.07 -11.18 37.01
N THR A 480 -11.68 -10.18 37.80
CA THR A 480 -10.97 -10.45 39.05
C THR A 480 -11.97 -11.13 39.97
N THR A 481 -11.83 -12.45 40.15
CA THR A 481 -12.56 -13.14 41.20
C THR A 481 -12.04 -12.57 42.52
N VAL A 482 -12.74 -11.60 43.07
CA VAL A 482 -12.51 -11.19 44.48
C VAL A 482 -12.95 -12.41 45.28
N GLY A 483 -11.96 -13.17 45.74
CA GLY A 483 -12.21 -14.26 46.69
C GLY A 483 -12.87 -13.64 47.93
N LEU A 484 -14.17 -13.85 48.06
CA LEU A 484 -14.82 -13.72 49.35
C LEU A 484 -14.21 -14.80 50.24
N SER A 485 -13.14 -14.43 50.99
CA SER A 485 -12.73 -15.19 52.13
C SER A 485 -13.88 -15.15 53.12
N ALA A 486 -14.63 -16.23 53.16
CA ALA A 486 -15.56 -16.46 54.27
C ALA A 486 -14.80 -16.43 55.58
N GLN A 487 -15.10 -15.43 56.42
CA GLN A 487 -14.76 -15.42 57.83
C GLN A 487 -15.65 -16.39 58.60
#